data_5cd14c7949cf75f8a968b5608fdba313
#
_entry.id   5cd14c7949cf75f8a968b5608fdba313
#
_cell.length_a   1.000
_cell.length_b   1.000
_cell.length_c   1.000
_cell.angle_alpha   90.00
_cell.angle_beta   90.00
_cell.angle_gamma   90.00
#
_symmetry.space_group_name_H-M   'P 1'
#
loop_
_entity.id
_entity.type
_entity.pdbx_description
1 polymer ?
#
loop_
_entity_poly.entity_id
_entity_poly.type
_entity_poly.pdbx_seq_one_letter_code
_entity_poly.pdbx_strand_id
1 'polypeptide(L)'
;MTGRGNHSELAKAPHPPMEHFVICPVRRYYELELPSSHDSPRKRPLLIALHGYQGDKNSMMQVARRIANGKMVVISLQGPHQFFVGFEDPKNRRVGFSWGTTWKLEESVELHHSNLGALIELACREYRADRRQVFLLAFSQACSFNYRYVFTHPHTIRGAIGVCGGVPSDWDDDSRYRPARTHVLHIAATRDRWYSRERNLEFKRKLDQRAASLDFRFYNSPHRFPRTSIPHIRKWIEKHL
;
A
#
# COMPACT_ATOMS: atom_id res chain seq x y z
N MET A 1 65.34 -47.90 2.69
CA MET A 1 64.69 -46.93 3.61
C MET A 1 63.75 -46.04 2.80
N THR A 2 62.49 -46.39 2.80
CA THR A 2 61.47 -45.76 1.97
C THR A 2 60.68 -44.78 2.81
N GLY A 3 60.89 -43.46 2.58
CA GLY A 3 60.12 -42.39 3.19
C GLY A 3 58.72 -42.33 2.63
N ARG A 4 57.71 -42.64 3.44
CA ARG A 4 56.28 -42.38 3.11
C ARG A 4 56.01 -40.91 3.31
N GLY A 5 55.78 -40.21 2.22
CA GLY A 5 55.23 -38.84 2.21
C GLY A 5 53.76 -38.87 2.67
N ASN A 6 53.50 -38.25 3.80
CA ASN A 6 52.15 -38.07 4.34
C ASN A 6 51.51 -36.84 3.67
N HIS A 7 50.78 -37.03 2.59
CA HIS A 7 49.93 -35.98 2.04
C HIS A 7 48.68 -35.91 2.90
N SER A 8 48.68 -35.02 3.88
CA SER A 8 47.43 -34.60 4.58
C SER A 8 46.62 -33.78 3.56
N GLU A 9 45.60 -34.40 2.95
CA GLU A 9 44.51 -33.66 2.33
C GLU A 9 43.86 -32.75 3.32
N LEU A 10 44.17 -31.47 3.27
CA LEU A 10 43.39 -30.44 3.96
C LEU A 10 41.97 -30.51 3.41
N ALA A 11 41.07 -31.10 4.20
CA ALA A 11 39.64 -31.07 3.92
C ALA A 11 39.21 -29.62 3.68
N LYS A 12 38.79 -29.31 2.44
CA LYS A 12 38.23 -27.97 2.14
C LYS A 12 37.11 -27.68 3.08
N ALA A 13 37.20 -26.55 3.82
CA ALA A 13 36.12 -26.10 4.65
C ALA A 13 34.80 -26.05 3.86
N PRO A 14 33.68 -26.53 4.41
CA PRO A 14 32.41 -26.53 3.70
C PRO A 14 32.08 -25.09 3.30
N HIS A 15 31.61 -24.90 2.07
CA HIS A 15 31.15 -23.60 1.62
C HIS A 15 30.00 -23.13 2.55
N PRO A 16 29.95 -21.85 2.90
CA PRO A 16 28.85 -21.34 3.71
C PRO A 16 27.51 -21.57 2.98
N PRO A 17 26.41 -21.82 3.70
CA PRO A 17 25.11 -22.01 3.07
C PRO A 17 24.75 -20.77 2.26
N MET A 18 24.26 -20.98 1.02
CA MET A 18 23.80 -19.93 0.14
C MET A 18 22.27 -19.89 0.14
N GLU A 19 21.71 -18.69 0.18
CA GLU A 19 20.27 -18.49 0.06
C GLU A 19 19.82 -18.65 -1.41
N HIS A 20 18.81 -19.47 -1.63
CA HIS A 20 18.16 -19.69 -2.92
C HIS A 20 16.65 -19.47 -2.81
N PHE A 21 15.96 -19.23 -3.93
CA PHE A 21 14.52 -19.10 -3.97
C PHE A 21 13.91 -19.83 -5.17
N VAL A 22 12.62 -20.14 -5.05
CA VAL A 22 11.77 -20.63 -6.15
C VAL A 22 10.57 -19.71 -6.29
N ILE A 23 10.19 -19.40 -7.52
CA ILE A 23 8.98 -18.59 -7.79
C ILE A 23 7.78 -19.51 -7.89
N CYS A 24 6.76 -19.23 -7.05
CA CYS A 24 5.50 -19.96 -7.05
C CYS A 24 4.32 -19.00 -7.24
N PRO A 25 3.29 -19.36 -8.05
CA PRO A 25 2.11 -18.53 -8.20
C PRO A 25 1.27 -18.55 -6.92
N VAL A 26 0.81 -17.38 -6.48
CA VAL A 26 -0.05 -17.22 -5.30
C VAL A 26 -1.29 -16.41 -5.66
N ARG A 27 -2.47 -16.86 -5.19
CA ARG A 27 -3.73 -16.12 -5.36
C ARG A 27 -3.72 -14.86 -4.51
N ARG A 28 -4.23 -13.75 -5.08
CA ARG A 28 -4.46 -12.48 -4.37
C ARG A 28 -5.96 -12.24 -4.28
N TYR A 29 -6.44 -12.01 -3.06
CA TYR A 29 -7.86 -11.81 -2.79
C TYR A 29 -8.18 -10.33 -2.67
N TYR A 30 -9.31 -9.91 -3.20
CA TYR A 30 -9.84 -8.56 -3.07
C TYR A 30 -11.37 -8.62 -2.91
N GLU A 31 -11.94 -7.57 -2.31
CA GLU A 31 -13.37 -7.29 -2.35
C GLU A 31 -13.64 -6.33 -3.51
N LEU A 32 -14.78 -6.49 -4.16
CA LEU A 32 -15.24 -5.63 -5.25
C LEU A 32 -16.62 -5.05 -4.90
N GLU A 33 -16.80 -3.76 -5.11
CA GLU A 33 -18.11 -3.12 -5.14
C GLU A 33 -18.24 -2.33 -6.45
N LEU A 34 -19.28 -2.62 -7.20
CA LEU A 34 -19.60 -1.92 -8.44
C LEU A 34 -20.50 -0.71 -8.14
N PRO A 35 -20.42 0.37 -8.94
CA PRO A 35 -21.29 1.52 -8.75
C PRO A 35 -22.76 1.16 -9.02
N SER A 36 -23.68 1.87 -8.39
CA SER A 36 -25.12 1.61 -8.50
C SER A 36 -25.67 1.66 -9.93
N SER A 37 -24.95 2.29 -10.86
CA SER A 37 -25.29 2.39 -12.29
C SER A 37 -24.25 1.70 -13.18
N HIS A 38 -23.77 0.50 -12.78
CA HIS A 38 -22.70 -0.23 -13.50
C HIS A 38 -23.13 -0.68 -14.91
N ASP A 39 -24.43 -0.84 -15.18
CA ASP A 39 -24.95 -1.20 -16.52
C ASP A 39 -24.79 -0.07 -17.56
N SER A 40 -24.54 1.16 -17.10
CA SER A 40 -24.24 2.28 -18.01
C SER A 40 -22.95 2.03 -18.80
N PRO A 41 -22.90 2.34 -20.11
CA PRO A 41 -21.69 2.21 -20.92
C PRO A 41 -20.57 3.16 -20.51
N ARG A 42 -20.85 4.15 -19.67
CA ARG A 42 -19.88 5.15 -19.18
C ARG A 42 -18.86 4.51 -18.26
N LYS A 43 -17.58 4.74 -18.51
CA LYS A 43 -16.49 4.37 -17.59
C LYS A 43 -16.63 5.14 -16.27
N ARG A 44 -16.21 4.49 -15.18
CA ARG A 44 -16.32 5.01 -13.81
C ARG A 44 -14.94 5.19 -13.16
N PRO A 45 -14.78 6.16 -12.26
CA PRO A 45 -13.57 6.26 -11.48
C PRO A 45 -13.32 4.97 -10.69
N LEU A 46 -12.04 4.64 -10.47
CA LEU A 46 -11.60 3.49 -9.70
C LEU A 46 -11.02 3.94 -8.36
N LEU A 47 -11.46 3.35 -7.26
CA LEU A 47 -10.87 3.49 -5.94
C LEU A 47 -10.29 2.16 -5.49
N ILE A 48 -8.97 2.07 -5.38
CA ILE A 48 -8.28 0.91 -4.79
C ILE A 48 -7.91 1.25 -3.35
N ALA A 49 -8.41 0.46 -2.40
CA ALA A 49 -8.26 0.68 -0.98
C ALA A 49 -7.39 -0.39 -0.32
N LEU A 50 -6.43 0.04 0.51
CA LEU A 50 -5.43 -0.81 1.15
C LEU A 50 -5.46 -0.59 2.67
N HIS A 51 -5.61 -1.70 3.40
CA HIS A 51 -5.69 -1.71 4.87
C HIS A 51 -4.32 -1.46 5.54
N GLY A 52 -4.33 -1.13 6.82
CA GLY A 52 -3.13 -1.03 7.65
C GLY A 52 -2.59 -2.39 8.12
N TYR A 53 -1.43 -2.38 8.77
CA TYR A 53 -0.86 -3.56 9.42
C TYR A 53 -1.88 -4.22 10.35
N GLN A 54 -1.96 -5.55 10.33
CA GLN A 54 -2.95 -6.40 11.03
C GLN A 54 -4.40 -6.24 10.55
N GLY A 55 -4.66 -5.38 9.56
CA GLY A 55 -5.98 -5.22 8.96
C GLY A 55 -6.30 -6.27 7.91
N ASP A 56 -7.44 -6.09 7.27
CA ASP A 56 -7.93 -6.93 6.17
C ASP A 56 -8.72 -6.12 5.14
N LYS A 57 -8.98 -6.74 3.99
CA LYS A 57 -9.75 -6.15 2.89
C LYS A 57 -11.19 -5.79 3.29
N ASN A 58 -11.85 -6.60 4.17
CA ASN A 58 -13.26 -6.40 4.53
C ASN A 58 -13.44 -5.11 5.34
N SER A 59 -12.58 -4.91 6.34
CA SER A 59 -12.60 -3.70 7.17
C SER A 59 -12.32 -2.44 6.34
N MET A 60 -11.41 -2.52 5.38
CA MET A 60 -11.09 -1.39 4.52
C MET A 60 -12.17 -1.14 3.46
N MET A 61 -12.84 -2.16 2.94
CA MET A 61 -13.99 -2.04 2.06
C MET A 61 -15.12 -1.23 2.72
N GLN A 62 -15.40 -1.45 4.01
CA GLN A 62 -16.43 -0.69 4.74
C GLN A 62 -16.17 0.83 4.75
N VAL A 63 -14.91 1.24 4.74
CA VAL A 63 -14.52 2.65 4.64
C VAL A 63 -14.62 3.13 3.20
N ALA A 64 -14.03 2.38 2.26
CA ALA A 64 -13.94 2.74 0.85
C ALA A 64 -15.31 2.92 0.20
N ARG A 65 -16.27 2.02 0.47
CA ARG A 65 -17.65 2.11 -0.04
C ARG A 65 -18.38 3.37 0.43
N ARG A 66 -18.13 3.81 1.66
CA ARG A 66 -18.69 5.07 2.18
C ARG A 66 -18.10 6.28 1.47
N ILE A 67 -16.82 6.23 1.11
CA ILE A 67 -16.15 7.29 0.34
C ILE A 67 -16.71 7.32 -1.09
N ALA A 68 -16.75 6.17 -1.76
CA ALA A 68 -17.21 6.04 -3.14
C ALA A 68 -18.71 6.38 -3.32
N ASN A 69 -19.54 6.13 -2.31
CA ASN A 69 -20.96 6.45 -2.28
C ASN A 69 -21.73 5.98 -3.53
N GLY A 70 -21.46 4.76 -3.98
CA GLY A 70 -22.10 4.16 -5.17
C GLY A 70 -21.70 4.78 -6.52
N LYS A 71 -20.70 5.65 -6.59
CA LYS A 71 -20.30 6.38 -7.81
C LYS A 71 -19.05 5.81 -8.49
N MET A 72 -18.30 4.94 -7.83
CA MET A 72 -16.99 4.45 -8.27
C MET A 72 -16.97 2.92 -8.31
N VAL A 73 -16.10 2.35 -9.13
CA VAL A 73 -15.65 0.97 -8.93
C VAL A 73 -14.72 0.97 -7.73
N VAL A 74 -14.99 0.12 -6.73
CA VAL A 74 -14.19 0.01 -5.51
C VAL A 74 -13.57 -1.37 -5.43
N ILE A 75 -12.26 -1.41 -5.25
CA ILE A 75 -11.51 -2.64 -4.96
C ILE A 75 -10.81 -2.46 -3.62
N SER A 76 -11.03 -3.39 -2.69
CA SER A 76 -10.27 -3.46 -1.45
C SER A 76 -9.36 -4.68 -1.49
N LEU A 77 -8.05 -4.44 -1.59
CA LEU A 77 -7.04 -5.48 -1.76
C LEU A 77 -6.58 -6.05 -0.43
N GLN A 78 -6.38 -7.37 -0.37
CA GLN A 78 -5.78 -8.07 0.77
C GLN A 78 -4.26 -8.00 0.71
N GLY A 79 -3.63 -7.61 1.83
CA GLY A 79 -2.18 -7.68 1.99
C GLY A 79 -1.66 -9.12 1.81
N PRO A 80 -0.47 -9.30 1.22
CA PRO A 80 0.03 -10.63 0.82
C PRO A 80 0.49 -11.51 1.97
N HIS A 81 0.96 -10.93 3.07
CA HIS A 81 1.57 -11.67 4.17
C HIS A 81 0.57 -11.81 5.31
N GLN A 82 0.16 -13.06 5.57
CA GLN A 82 -0.78 -13.39 6.64
C GLN A 82 -0.03 -13.87 7.89
N PHE A 83 -0.56 -13.53 9.06
CA PHE A 83 -0.03 -13.97 10.34
C PHE A 83 -1.12 -13.97 11.42
N PHE A 84 -0.87 -14.68 12.50
CA PHE A 84 -1.79 -14.68 13.63
C PHE A 84 -1.55 -13.47 14.54
N VAL A 85 -2.65 -12.84 14.95
CA VAL A 85 -2.70 -11.75 15.91
C VAL A 85 -3.45 -12.23 17.15
N GLY A 86 -3.03 -11.77 18.36
CA GLY A 86 -3.69 -12.12 19.62
C GLY A 86 -3.32 -13.53 20.11
N PHE A 87 -2.06 -13.92 19.96
CA PHE A 87 -1.57 -15.24 20.40
C PHE A 87 -1.74 -15.48 21.89
N GLU A 88 -1.65 -14.42 22.70
CA GLU A 88 -1.69 -14.48 24.17
C GLU A 88 -3.10 -14.81 24.70
N ASP A 89 -4.14 -14.55 23.91
CA ASP A 89 -5.53 -14.88 24.25
C ASP A 89 -6.19 -15.64 23.09
N PRO A 90 -6.44 -16.96 23.22
CA PRO A 90 -7.08 -17.75 22.17
C PRO A 90 -8.44 -17.24 21.71
N LYS A 91 -9.19 -16.53 22.58
CA LYS A 91 -10.50 -15.93 22.24
C LYS A 91 -10.37 -14.73 21.30
N ASN A 92 -9.22 -14.06 21.31
CA ASN A 92 -8.92 -12.90 20.48
C ASN A 92 -8.01 -13.23 19.29
N ARG A 93 -7.66 -14.53 19.11
CA ARG A 93 -6.84 -14.95 17.99
C ARG A 93 -7.57 -14.74 16.66
N ARG A 94 -6.94 -14.00 15.76
CA ARG A 94 -7.43 -13.78 14.40
C ARG A 94 -6.28 -13.77 13.41
N VAL A 95 -6.60 -13.89 12.13
CA VAL A 95 -5.62 -13.67 11.06
C VAL A 95 -5.56 -12.17 10.77
N GLY A 96 -4.35 -11.62 10.80
CA GLY A 96 -4.03 -10.29 10.33
C GLY A 96 -3.16 -10.36 9.07
N PHE A 97 -3.03 -9.24 8.37
CA PHE A 97 -2.29 -9.17 7.12
C PHE A 97 -1.35 -7.98 7.10
N SER A 98 -0.28 -8.08 6.30
CA SER A 98 0.76 -7.07 6.13
C SER A 98 1.12 -6.92 4.65
N TRP A 99 1.64 -5.75 4.29
CA TRP A 99 2.15 -5.46 2.95
C TRP A 99 3.62 -5.85 2.79
N GLY A 100 4.35 -5.96 3.88
CA GLY A 100 5.75 -6.36 3.94
C GLY A 100 6.35 -6.07 5.31
N THR A 101 7.62 -6.44 5.46
CA THR A 101 8.47 -6.14 6.63
C THR A 101 9.78 -5.54 6.14
N THR A 102 10.75 -5.37 7.03
CA THR A 102 12.11 -4.96 6.65
C THR A 102 12.90 -6.07 5.96
N TRP A 103 12.50 -7.34 6.16
CA TRP A 103 13.12 -8.47 5.49
C TRP A 103 12.60 -8.58 4.05
N LYS A 104 13.50 -8.59 3.08
CA LYS A 104 13.18 -8.63 1.64
C LYS A 104 12.15 -7.55 1.24
N LEU A 105 12.39 -6.32 1.69
CA LEU A 105 11.46 -5.22 1.48
C LEU A 105 11.22 -4.94 -0.01
N GLU A 106 12.30 -5.00 -0.84
CA GLU A 106 12.17 -4.76 -2.29
C GLU A 106 11.25 -5.79 -2.96
N GLU A 107 11.35 -7.07 -2.62
CA GLU A 107 10.44 -8.10 -3.13
C GLU A 107 8.98 -7.83 -2.74
N SER A 108 8.75 -7.35 -1.51
CA SER A 108 7.41 -6.94 -1.05
C SER A 108 6.89 -5.71 -1.81
N VAL A 109 7.78 -4.77 -2.15
CA VAL A 109 7.46 -3.57 -2.95
C VAL A 109 7.13 -3.97 -4.40
N GLU A 110 7.93 -4.81 -5.02
CA GLU A 110 7.69 -5.32 -6.38
C GLU A 110 6.35 -6.09 -6.46
N LEU A 111 6.08 -6.93 -5.47
CA LEU A 111 4.82 -7.65 -5.37
C LEU A 111 3.62 -6.70 -5.23
N HIS A 112 3.74 -5.66 -4.39
CA HIS A 112 2.72 -4.62 -4.26
C HIS A 112 2.50 -3.87 -5.58
N HIS A 113 3.55 -3.47 -6.27
CA HIS A 113 3.48 -2.76 -7.54
C HIS A 113 2.85 -3.62 -8.63
N SER A 114 3.25 -4.88 -8.74
CA SER A 114 2.68 -5.86 -9.67
C SER A 114 1.18 -6.08 -9.41
N ASN A 115 0.79 -6.25 -8.14
CA ASN A 115 -0.61 -6.41 -7.76
C ASN A 115 -1.46 -5.18 -8.13
N LEU A 116 -0.97 -3.95 -7.86
CA LEU A 116 -1.70 -2.73 -8.23
C LEU A 116 -1.85 -2.60 -9.75
N GLY A 117 -0.78 -2.82 -10.51
CA GLY A 117 -0.82 -2.79 -11.96
C GLY A 117 -1.84 -3.78 -12.52
N ALA A 118 -1.78 -5.05 -12.08
CA ALA A 118 -2.70 -6.09 -12.51
C ALA A 118 -4.18 -5.77 -12.16
N LEU A 119 -4.44 -5.21 -10.97
CA LEU A 119 -5.79 -4.82 -10.57
C LEU A 119 -6.34 -3.64 -11.36
N ILE A 120 -5.51 -2.66 -11.69
CA ILE A 120 -5.91 -1.52 -12.54
C ILE A 120 -6.30 -2.05 -13.93
N GLU A 121 -5.47 -2.91 -14.54
CA GLU A 121 -5.78 -3.51 -15.85
C GLU A 121 -7.07 -4.34 -15.80
N LEU A 122 -7.21 -5.19 -14.78
CA LEU A 122 -8.41 -6.00 -14.57
C LEU A 122 -9.65 -5.11 -14.44
N ALA A 123 -9.58 -4.06 -13.61
CA ALA A 123 -10.72 -3.16 -13.40
C ALA A 123 -11.12 -2.41 -14.67
N CYS A 124 -10.14 -1.99 -15.46
CA CYS A 124 -10.40 -1.32 -16.75
C CYS A 124 -11.04 -2.27 -17.78
N ARG A 125 -10.60 -3.53 -17.83
CA ARG A 125 -11.08 -4.53 -18.78
C ARG A 125 -12.44 -5.11 -18.38
N GLU A 126 -12.62 -5.49 -17.10
CA GLU A 126 -13.78 -6.28 -16.65
C GLU A 126 -14.87 -5.40 -15.99
N TYR A 127 -14.48 -4.30 -15.30
CA TYR A 127 -15.40 -3.52 -14.49
C TYR A 127 -15.64 -2.11 -15.02
N ARG A 128 -15.23 -1.83 -16.28
CA ARG A 128 -15.39 -0.52 -16.92
C ARG A 128 -14.81 0.65 -16.13
N ALA A 129 -13.71 0.43 -15.41
CA ALA A 129 -13.00 1.51 -14.75
C ALA A 129 -12.34 2.46 -15.76
N ASP A 130 -12.29 3.76 -15.44
CA ASP A 130 -11.54 4.73 -16.23
C ASP A 130 -10.08 4.78 -15.76
N ARG A 131 -9.17 4.34 -16.62
CA ARG A 131 -7.73 4.35 -16.34
C ARG A 131 -7.17 5.73 -16.00
N ARG A 132 -7.81 6.81 -16.45
CA ARG A 132 -7.38 8.18 -16.16
C ARG A 132 -7.91 8.69 -14.81
N GLN A 133 -8.81 7.97 -14.18
CA GLN A 133 -9.46 8.33 -12.92
C GLN A 133 -9.24 7.25 -11.84
N VAL A 134 -7.98 6.87 -11.65
CA VAL A 134 -7.57 5.89 -10.63
C VAL A 134 -7.13 6.60 -9.36
N PHE A 135 -7.76 6.26 -8.25
CA PHE A 135 -7.46 6.76 -6.92
C PHE A 135 -6.98 5.61 -6.01
N LEU A 136 -5.92 5.86 -5.25
CA LEU A 136 -5.43 4.95 -4.22
C LEU A 136 -5.80 5.50 -2.83
N LEU A 137 -6.37 4.66 -1.98
CA LEU A 137 -6.66 4.96 -0.58
C LEU A 137 -5.86 4.00 0.29
N ALA A 138 -5.05 4.53 1.19
CA ALA A 138 -4.22 3.73 2.09
C ALA A 138 -4.39 4.15 3.54
N PHE A 139 -4.35 3.18 4.45
CA PHE A 139 -4.27 3.41 5.88
C PHE A 139 -2.95 2.89 6.44
N SER A 140 -2.29 3.70 7.29
CA SER A 140 -1.11 3.29 8.07
C SER A 140 0.02 2.71 7.21
N GLN A 141 0.41 1.46 7.42
CA GLN A 141 1.50 0.77 6.69
C GLN A 141 1.36 0.90 5.16
N ALA A 142 0.15 0.76 4.64
CA ALA A 142 -0.08 0.81 3.20
C ALA A 142 0.25 2.18 2.56
N CYS A 143 0.33 3.27 3.35
CA CYS A 143 0.63 4.60 2.81
C CYS A 143 2.02 4.63 2.16
N SER A 144 3.05 4.09 2.82
CA SER A 144 4.41 4.07 2.28
C SER A 144 4.50 3.22 1.00
N PHE A 145 3.79 2.09 0.93
CA PHE A 145 3.73 1.25 -0.27
C PHE A 145 3.04 1.96 -1.44
N ASN A 146 1.90 2.64 -1.19
CA ASN A 146 1.22 3.43 -2.22
C ASN A 146 2.07 4.62 -2.70
N TYR A 147 2.76 5.31 -1.79
CA TYR A 147 3.65 6.40 -2.20
C TYR A 147 4.84 5.90 -3.01
N ARG A 148 5.40 4.72 -2.69
CA ARG A 148 6.40 4.06 -3.55
C ARG A 148 5.86 3.88 -4.96
N TYR A 149 4.67 3.28 -5.09
CA TYR A 149 4.06 3.08 -6.41
C TYR A 149 3.84 4.40 -7.17
N VAL A 150 3.20 5.37 -6.53
CA VAL A 150 2.85 6.65 -7.15
C VAL A 150 4.08 7.40 -7.66
N PHE A 151 5.14 7.47 -6.88
CA PHE A 151 6.29 8.29 -7.22
C PHE A 151 7.37 7.56 -8.04
N THR A 152 7.23 6.23 -8.19
CA THR A 152 8.01 5.46 -9.17
C THR A 152 7.25 5.24 -10.49
N HIS A 153 5.92 5.47 -10.51
CA HIS A 153 5.04 5.38 -11.69
C HIS A 153 4.25 6.69 -11.90
N PRO A 154 4.91 7.81 -12.21
CA PRO A 154 4.40 9.18 -12.02
C PRO A 154 3.19 9.57 -12.88
N HIS A 155 2.74 8.71 -13.81
CA HIS A 155 1.64 9.00 -14.74
C HIS A 155 0.44 8.03 -14.62
N THR A 156 0.43 7.14 -13.63
CA THR A 156 -0.56 6.07 -13.54
C THR A 156 -1.74 6.39 -12.63
N ILE A 157 -1.53 7.22 -11.61
CA ILE A 157 -2.50 7.49 -10.54
C ILE A 157 -2.95 8.94 -10.57
N ARG A 158 -4.27 9.15 -10.61
CA ARG A 158 -4.88 10.49 -10.56
C ARG A 158 -4.79 11.11 -9.17
N GLY A 159 -5.10 10.33 -8.13
CA GLY A 159 -5.06 10.80 -6.77
C GLY A 159 -4.63 9.74 -5.76
N ALA A 160 -3.82 10.12 -4.78
CA ALA A 160 -3.38 9.27 -3.69
C ALA A 160 -3.82 9.83 -2.32
N ILE A 161 -4.51 9.01 -1.54
CA ILE A 161 -5.04 9.37 -0.24
C ILE A 161 -4.34 8.52 0.81
N GLY A 162 -3.48 9.15 1.61
CA GLY A 162 -2.80 8.52 2.74
C GLY A 162 -3.42 8.93 4.06
N VAL A 163 -3.74 7.96 4.91
CA VAL A 163 -4.37 8.21 6.21
C VAL A 163 -3.55 7.58 7.33
N CYS A 164 -3.09 8.39 8.27
CA CYS A 164 -2.30 7.97 9.44
C CYS A 164 -1.12 7.07 9.07
N GLY A 165 -0.35 7.45 8.04
CA GLY A 165 0.81 6.69 7.57
C GLY A 165 1.96 7.60 7.17
N GLY A 166 3.10 7.02 6.82
CA GLY A 166 4.30 7.77 6.45
C GLY A 166 4.67 7.65 4.97
N VAL A 167 5.61 8.47 4.57
CA VAL A 167 6.35 8.29 3.32
C VAL A 167 7.39 7.17 3.49
N PRO A 168 7.88 6.57 2.40
CA PRO A 168 8.98 5.60 2.44
C PRO A 168 10.20 6.10 3.22
N SER A 169 10.89 5.19 3.92
CA SER A 169 12.10 5.55 4.69
C SER A 169 13.27 5.96 3.82
N ASP A 170 13.35 5.43 2.62
CA ASP A 170 14.35 5.68 1.58
C ASP A 170 13.96 6.82 0.60
N TRP A 171 13.00 7.67 0.99
CA TRP A 171 12.44 8.72 0.14
C TRP A 171 13.46 9.71 -0.43
N ASP A 172 14.47 10.05 0.35
CA ASP A 172 15.49 11.01 -0.04
C ASP A 172 16.70 10.33 -0.73
N ASP A 173 16.86 9.01 -0.53
CA ASP A 173 18.02 8.24 -0.99
C ASP A 173 17.78 7.52 -2.31
N ASP A 174 16.51 7.18 -2.63
CA ASP A 174 16.17 6.44 -3.83
C ASP A 174 15.80 7.37 -4.99
N SER A 175 16.66 7.41 -6.00
CA SER A 175 16.48 8.23 -7.20
C SER A 175 15.30 7.83 -8.09
N ARG A 176 14.66 6.68 -7.83
CA ARG A 176 13.45 6.25 -8.55
C ARG A 176 12.24 7.12 -8.22
N TYR A 177 12.20 7.79 -7.06
CA TYR A 177 11.11 8.70 -6.70
C TYR A 177 11.19 10.01 -7.47
N ARG A 178 10.21 10.26 -8.33
CA ARG A 178 10.13 11.42 -9.22
C ARG A 178 8.90 12.27 -8.91
N PRO A 179 8.91 13.56 -9.25
CA PRO A 179 7.67 14.35 -9.28
C PRO A 179 6.60 13.66 -10.12
N ALA A 180 5.39 13.58 -9.58
CA ALA A 180 4.26 12.89 -10.20
C ALA A 180 3.12 13.86 -10.51
N ARG A 181 2.32 13.56 -11.55
CA ARG A 181 1.07 14.28 -11.85
C ARG A 181 -0.08 13.90 -10.91
N THR A 182 0.21 13.19 -9.86
CA THR A 182 -0.75 12.70 -8.87
C THR A 182 -1.05 13.78 -7.84
N HIS A 183 -2.33 14.05 -7.62
CA HIS A 183 -2.79 14.87 -6.48
C HIS A 183 -2.73 14.02 -5.20
N VAL A 184 -2.30 14.62 -4.09
CA VAL A 184 -2.18 13.91 -2.81
C VAL A 184 -3.09 14.56 -1.77
N LEU A 185 -3.87 13.74 -1.06
CA LEU A 185 -4.51 14.07 0.19
C LEU A 185 -3.83 13.25 1.29
N HIS A 186 -3.22 13.93 2.27
CA HIS A 186 -2.64 13.25 3.42
C HIS A 186 -3.33 13.67 4.71
N ILE A 187 -3.86 12.68 5.43
CA ILE A 187 -4.58 12.86 6.69
C ILE A 187 -3.76 12.29 7.82
N ALA A 188 -3.35 13.16 8.75
CA ALA A 188 -2.63 12.83 9.97
C ALA A 188 -3.56 12.87 11.19
N ALA A 189 -3.29 12.07 12.21
CA ALA A 189 -3.99 12.09 13.48
C ALA A 189 -3.20 12.86 14.54
N THR A 190 -3.88 13.73 15.33
CA THR A 190 -3.19 14.57 16.33
C THR A 190 -2.75 13.80 17.57
N ARG A 191 -3.34 12.61 17.83
CA ARG A 191 -3.04 11.73 18.96
C ARG A 191 -2.49 10.39 18.48
N ASP A 192 -1.73 10.43 17.37
CA ASP A 192 -1.10 9.24 16.81
C ASP A 192 0.11 8.83 17.66
N ARG A 193 0.13 7.58 18.13
CA ARG A 193 1.24 7.05 18.93
C ARG A 193 2.46 6.63 18.09
N TRP A 194 2.30 6.50 16.77
CA TRP A 194 3.35 6.04 15.85
C TRP A 194 4.03 7.19 15.09
N TYR A 195 3.26 8.27 14.83
CA TYR A 195 3.71 9.41 14.05
C TYR A 195 3.47 10.71 14.83
N SER A 196 4.55 11.28 15.39
CA SER A 196 4.47 12.56 16.08
C SER A 196 4.04 13.69 15.11
N ARG A 197 3.67 14.85 15.66
CA ARG A 197 3.33 16.02 14.87
C ARG A 197 4.49 16.46 13.97
N GLU A 198 5.70 16.45 14.51
CA GLU A 198 6.94 16.88 13.82
C GLU A 198 7.19 15.94 12.62
N ARG A 199 7.08 14.63 12.84
CA ARG A 199 7.24 13.63 11.77
C ARG A 199 6.18 13.77 10.68
N ASN A 200 4.94 14.07 11.05
CA ASN A 200 3.88 14.35 10.09
C ASN A 200 4.14 15.63 9.27
N LEU A 201 4.74 16.68 9.88
CA LEU A 201 5.15 17.89 9.15
C LEU A 201 6.33 17.63 8.20
N GLU A 202 7.23 16.73 8.56
CA GLU A 202 8.27 16.24 7.65
C GLU A 202 7.66 15.53 6.43
N PHE A 203 6.69 14.63 6.65
CA PHE A 203 5.97 13.96 5.55
C PHE A 203 5.26 14.97 4.65
N LYS A 204 4.62 16.00 5.23
CA LYS A 204 4.03 17.10 4.47
C LYS A 204 5.05 17.73 3.51
N ARG A 205 6.21 18.13 4.03
CA ARG A 205 7.29 18.74 3.22
C ARG A 205 7.76 17.83 2.08
N LYS A 206 7.98 16.54 2.39
CA LYS A 206 8.41 15.53 1.41
C LYS A 206 7.39 15.32 0.29
N LEU A 207 6.11 15.20 0.63
CA LEU A 207 5.04 15.03 -0.34
C LEU A 207 4.81 16.27 -1.20
N ASP A 208 4.91 17.46 -0.62
CA ASP A 208 4.72 18.73 -1.32
C ASP A 208 5.75 18.95 -2.43
N GLN A 209 6.96 18.43 -2.26
CA GLN A 209 8.03 18.53 -3.25
C GLN A 209 7.79 17.69 -4.53
N ARG A 210 6.96 16.65 -4.47
CA ARG A 210 6.82 15.68 -5.56
C ARG A 210 5.39 15.48 -6.07
N ALA A 211 4.38 15.89 -5.31
CA ALA A 211 2.98 15.80 -5.73
C ALA A 211 2.58 16.96 -6.65
N ALA A 212 1.64 16.73 -7.57
CA ALA A 212 1.06 17.81 -8.39
C ALA A 212 0.31 18.83 -7.53
N SER A 213 -0.31 18.40 -6.45
CA SER A 213 -0.84 19.22 -5.36
C SER A 213 -0.95 18.41 -4.09
N LEU A 214 -0.85 19.07 -2.94
CA LEU A 214 -1.00 18.45 -1.62
C LEU A 214 -2.09 19.14 -0.82
N ASP A 215 -3.12 18.38 -0.39
CA ASP A 215 -4.02 18.75 0.73
C ASP A 215 -3.57 17.95 1.96
N PHE A 216 -3.14 18.66 3.01
CA PHE A 216 -2.64 18.04 4.23
C PHE A 216 -3.50 18.46 5.42
N ARG A 217 -4.06 17.47 6.15
CA ARG A 217 -4.99 17.72 7.25
C ARG A 217 -4.65 16.95 8.52
N PHE A 218 -4.79 17.62 9.66
CA PHE A 218 -4.81 16.97 10.96
C PHE A 218 -6.25 16.73 11.43
N TYR A 219 -6.52 15.52 11.92
CA TYR A 219 -7.79 15.16 12.57
C TYR A 219 -7.55 14.81 14.03
N ASN A 220 -8.45 15.22 14.91
CA ASN A 220 -8.40 14.86 16.34
C ASN A 220 -8.78 13.38 16.52
N SER A 221 -7.83 12.50 16.34
CA SER A 221 -7.99 11.04 16.39
C SER A 221 -6.72 10.39 16.93
N PRO A 222 -6.79 9.24 17.60
CA PRO A 222 -5.65 8.33 17.76
C PRO A 222 -5.30 7.67 16.41
N HIS A 223 -4.32 6.75 16.41
CA HIS A 223 -3.93 5.98 15.23
C HIS A 223 -5.05 5.05 14.74
N ARG A 224 -6.05 5.63 14.09
CA ARG A 224 -7.17 4.94 13.45
C ARG A 224 -7.71 5.77 12.31
N PHE A 225 -8.44 5.16 11.39
CA PHE A 225 -9.07 5.90 10.30
C PHE A 225 -10.12 6.88 10.86
N PRO A 226 -9.95 8.21 10.72
CA PRO A 226 -10.90 9.20 11.26
C PRO A 226 -12.18 9.19 10.41
N ARG A 227 -13.26 8.56 10.87
CA ARG A 227 -14.52 8.46 10.10
C ARG A 227 -15.11 9.83 9.73
N THR A 228 -14.82 10.86 10.51
CA THR A 228 -15.18 12.25 10.21
C THR A 228 -14.47 12.85 9.00
N SER A 229 -13.40 12.21 8.51
CA SER A 229 -12.71 12.62 7.28
C SER A 229 -13.40 12.16 5.99
N ILE A 230 -14.35 11.22 6.06
CA ILE A 230 -15.01 10.62 4.88
C ILE A 230 -15.66 11.67 3.98
N PRO A 231 -16.45 12.64 4.48
CA PRO A 231 -17.04 13.68 3.62
C PRO A 231 -15.97 14.55 2.93
N HIS A 232 -14.87 14.85 3.61
CA HIS A 232 -13.76 15.60 3.03
C HIS A 232 -13.07 14.79 1.92
N ILE A 233 -12.76 13.52 2.17
CA ILE A 233 -12.14 12.64 1.16
C ILE A 233 -13.02 12.57 -0.08
N ARG A 234 -14.33 12.38 0.09
CA ARG A 234 -15.30 12.36 -1.03
C ARG A 234 -15.25 13.64 -1.84
N LYS A 235 -15.38 14.80 -1.19
CA LYS A 235 -15.33 16.11 -1.85
C LYS A 235 -13.98 16.34 -2.55
N TRP A 236 -12.89 15.88 -1.94
CA TRP A 236 -11.57 15.97 -2.54
C TRP A 236 -11.46 15.10 -3.81
N ILE A 237 -11.97 13.87 -3.80
CA ILE A 237 -12.04 13.02 -5.01
C ILE A 237 -12.88 13.71 -6.08
N GLU A 238 -14.08 14.19 -5.76
CA GLU A 238 -14.99 14.87 -6.70
C GLU A 238 -14.33 16.10 -7.37
N LYS A 239 -13.49 16.82 -6.64
CA LYS A 239 -12.72 17.95 -7.20
C LYS A 239 -11.66 17.50 -8.22
N HIS A 240 -11.17 16.27 -8.15
CA HIS A 240 -10.08 15.77 -8.98
C HIS A 240 -10.53 14.74 -10.04
N LEU A 241 -11.85 14.54 -10.21
CA LEU A 241 -12.42 13.81 -11.34
C LEU A 241 -12.41 14.68 -12.59
#